data_bafe588ab71329d31152b69032716e15
#
_entry.id   bafe588ab71329d31152b69032716e15
#
_cell.length_a   1.000
_cell.length_b   1.000
_cell.length_c   1.000
_cell.angle_alpha   90.00
_cell.angle_beta   90.00
_cell.angle_gamma   90.00
#
_symmetry.space_group_name_H-M   'P 1'
#
loop_
_entity.id
_entity.type
_entity.pdbx_description
1 polymer ?
#
loop_
_entity_poly.entity_id
_entity_poly.type
_entity_poly.pdbx_seq_one_letter_code
_entity_poly.pdbx_strand_id
1 'polypeptide(L)'
;MLVNEYLDQVIKSRPYKYSTKQTLIKDIRRMGIWDMDTSEITSALIRDKVDSESNHNSRRRLYITARSIFKDLGVCQDLPKLESISRIYDFPSQDDLHELIDQSKYRLQLFLCMYGGLRVGEACAVTPEKLSGDYLEVNEAYSQDGLHLGSPKTYGKVLLPHWLAEEVRTMSLEQHWQLGMTTKMVSNSIYKLSRNRKWSTRTGGKGVNPHMLRHFYATEMIRRGVNPEIVRRQMRHKNVSTTLRIYTQVKSEELFESLPQRPTPPKSDLENLKTREGNVIHYEFGATS
;
A
#
# COMPACT_ATOMS: atom_id res chain seq x y z
N MET A 1 26.95 26.73 -3.92
CA MET A 1 27.08 25.25 -4.13
C MET A 1 25.80 24.72 -4.73
N LEU A 2 25.88 23.86 -5.73
CA LEU A 2 24.67 23.30 -6.33
C LEU A 2 23.94 22.33 -5.38
N VAL A 3 22.61 22.26 -5.49
CA VAL A 3 21.78 21.38 -4.66
C VAL A 3 22.16 19.90 -4.81
N ASN A 4 22.55 19.44 -6.00
CA ASN A 4 23.00 18.07 -6.21
C ASN A 4 24.30 17.75 -5.45
N GLU A 5 25.26 18.69 -5.41
CA GLU A 5 26.51 18.56 -4.65
C GLU A 5 26.24 18.56 -3.13
N TYR A 6 25.36 19.48 -2.69
CA TYR A 6 24.93 19.54 -1.29
C TYR A 6 24.21 18.26 -0.86
N LEU A 7 23.30 17.74 -1.70
CA LEU A 7 22.62 16.47 -1.44
C LEU A 7 23.61 15.32 -1.31
N ASP A 8 24.64 15.26 -2.16
CA ASP A 8 25.68 14.22 -2.08
C ASP A 8 26.44 14.28 -0.77
N GLN A 9 26.79 15.49 -0.27
CA GLN A 9 27.40 15.68 1.04
C GLN A 9 26.48 15.20 2.17
N VAL A 10 25.17 15.56 2.14
CA VAL A 10 24.19 15.10 3.13
C VAL A 10 24.03 13.58 3.10
N ILE A 11 24.00 12.97 1.90
CA ILE A 11 23.90 11.52 1.74
C ILE A 11 25.15 10.80 2.28
N LYS A 12 26.34 11.38 2.12
CA LYS A 12 27.60 10.81 2.65
C LYS A 12 27.70 10.95 4.17
N SER A 13 27.20 12.05 4.73
CA SER A 13 27.26 12.32 6.16
C SER A 13 26.28 11.52 7.01
N ARG A 14 25.26 10.90 6.39
CA ARG A 14 24.18 10.19 7.11
C ARG A 14 24.10 8.72 6.67
N PRO A 15 23.84 7.77 7.60
CA PRO A 15 23.80 6.32 7.29
C PRO A 15 22.49 5.92 6.58
N TYR A 16 22.18 6.57 5.46
CA TYR A 16 21.00 6.22 4.67
C TYR A 16 21.15 4.88 3.96
N LYS A 17 20.10 4.06 3.99
CA LYS A 17 19.99 2.87 3.13
C LYS A 17 19.96 3.30 1.66
N TYR A 18 20.46 2.45 0.76
CA TYR A 18 20.49 2.71 -0.67
C TYR A 18 19.15 3.17 -1.23
N SER A 19 18.05 2.46 -0.88
CA SER A 19 16.69 2.82 -1.33
C SER A 19 16.25 4.22 -0.86
N THR A 20 16.68 4.65 0.33
CA THR A 20 16.41 6.00 0.85
C THR A 20 17.18 7.04 0.03
N LYS A 21 18.46 6.80 -0.24
CA LYS A 21 19.28 7.67 -1.10
C LYS A 21 18.63 7.91 -2.46
N GLN A 22 18.21 6.82 -3.11
CA GLN A 22 17.52 6.89 -4.40
C GLN A 22 16.19 7.67 -4.34
N THR A 23 15.46 7.55 -3.22
CA THR A 23 14.22 8.31 -3.02
C THR A 23 14.51 9.79 -2.86
N LEU A 24 15.50 10.17 -2.08
CA LEU A 24 15.90 11.57 -1.90
C LEU A 24 16.32 12.22 -3.23
N ILE A 25 17.14 11.53 -4.02
CA ILE A 25 17.57 11.99 -5.35
C ILE A 25 16.36 12.20 -6.26
N LYS A 26 15.44 11.23 -6.30
CA LYS A 26 14.21 11.34 -7.09
C LYS A 26 13.34 12.52 -6.67
N ASP A 27 13.20 12.75 -5.38
CA ASP A 27 12.34 13.80 -4.85
C ASP A 27 12.93 15.18 -5.14
N ILE A 28 14.24 15.37 -5.01
CA ILE A 28 14.91 16.63 -5.38
C ILE A 28 14.78 16.92 -6.89
N ARG A 29 14.98 15.90 -7.73
CA ARG A 29 14.76 16.05 -9.18
C ARG A 29 13.31 16.39 -9.51
N ARG A 30 12.35 15.76 -8.82
CA ARG A 30 10.92 16.01 -9.01
C ARG A 30 10.50 17.43 -8.63
N MET A 31 11.16 18.03 -7.62
CA MET A 31 10.96 19.43 -7.27
C MET A 31 11.59 20.39 -8.30
N GLY A 32 12.38 19.90 -9.25
CA GLY A 32 13.01 20.74 -10.28
C GLY A 32 14.10 21.67 -9.75
N ILE A 33 14.70 21.34 -8.61
CA ILE A 33 15.73 22.17 -7.95
C ILE A 33 17.12 21.54 -7.99
N TRP A 34 17.32 20.50 -8.78
CA TRP A 34 18.53 19.68 -8.82
C TRP A 34 19.81 20.47 -9.13
N ASP A 35 19.72 21.41 -10.10
CA ASP A 35 20.85 22.19 -10.61
C ASP A 35 20.84 23.65 -10.12
N MET A 36 19.99 23.97 -9.13
CA MET A 36 19.92 25.31 -8.52
C MET A 36 21.04 25.50 -7.50
N ASP A 37 21.44 26.76 -7.25
CA ASP A 37 22.32 27.08 -6.15
C ASP A 37 21.59 27.00 -4.80
N THR A 38 22.27 26.50 -3.77
CA THR A 38 21.69 26.37 -2.42
C THR A 38 21.28 27.71 -1.82
N SER A 39 21.90 28.82 -2.23
CA SER A 39 21.53 30.18 -1.81
C SER A 39 20.16 30.65 -2.34
N GLU A 40 19.70 30.05 -3.44
CA GLU A 40 18.38 30.34 -4.04
C GLU A 40 17.24 29.54 -3.35
N ILE A 41 17.58 28.53 -2.55
CA ILE A 41 16.60 27.68 -1.90
C ILE A 41 15.96 28.42 -0.73
N THR A 42 14.68 28.75 -0.89
CA THR A 42 13.85 29.40 0.13
C THR A 42 12.62 28.56 0.44
N SER A 43 11.99 28.80 1.59
CA SER A 43 10.71 28.15 1.95
C SER A 43 9.63 28.44 0.90
N ALA A 44 9.61 29.66 0.35
CA ALA A 44 8.65 30.07 -0.68
C ALA A 44 8.86 29.27 -1.99
N LEU A 45 10.11 29.14 -2.45
CA LEU A 45 10.43 28.33 -3.63
C LEU A 45 10.03 26.88 -3.45
N ILE A 46 10.36 26.28 -2.28
CA ILE A 46 9.99 24.88 -2.00
C ILE A 46 8.47 24.72 -2.01
N ARG A 47 7.71 25.65 -1.43
CA ARG A 47 6.24 25.61 -1.46
C ARG A 47 5.72 25.67 -2.90
N ASP A 48 6.16 26.60 -3.70
CA ASP A 48 5.76 26.74 -5.11
C ASP A 48 5.98 25.42 -5.87
N LYS A 49 7.19 24.84 -5.77
CA LYS A 49 7.53 23.58 -6.42
C LYS A 49 6.74 22.38 -5.93
N VAL A 50 6.48 22.30 -4.62
CA VAL A 50 5.78 21.16 -4.02
C VAL A 50 4.27 21.29 -4.21
N ASP A 51 3.69 22.48 -4.12
CA ASP A 51 2.24 22.69 -4.22
C ASP A 51 1.72 22.51 -5.66
N SER A 52 2.60 22.62 -6.66
CA SER A 52 2.28 22.23 -8.05
C SER A 52 2.00 20.73 -8.23
N GLU A 53 2.40 19.89 -7.26
CA GLU A 53 2.14 18.45 -7.27
C GLU A 53 0.68 18.15 -6.93
N SER A 54 -0.04 17.52 -7.85
CA SER A 54 -1.48 17.21 -7.68
C SER A 54 -1.78 16.18 -6.57
N ASN A 55 -0.87 15.23 -6.36
CA ASN A 55 -1.10 14.14 -5.41
C ASN A 55 -0.69 14.52 -3.98
N HIS A 56 -1.65 14.57 -3.07
CA HIS A 56 -1.45 14.95 -1.67
C HIS A 56 -0.33 14.17 -0.96
N ASN A 57 -0.30 12.85 -1.08
CA ASN A 57 0.74 12.03 -0.42
C ASN A 57 2.12 12.24 -1.06
N SER A 58 2.18 12.60 -2.36
CA SER A 58 3.42 13.00 -3.01
C SER A 58 3.89 14.34 -2.48
N ARG A 59 3.01 15.36 -2.37
CA ARG A 59 3.31 16.65 -1.72
C ARG A 59 3.86 16.46 -0.32
N ARG A 60 3.15 15.67 0.49
CA ARG A 60 3.61 15.33 1.85
C ARG A 60 5.02 14.76 1.86
N ARG A 61 5.32 13.82 0.96
CA ARG A 61 6.65 13.20 0.86
C ARG A 61 7.71 14.22 0.46
N LEU A 62 7.44 15.07 -0.53
CA LEU A 62 8.37 16.11 -0.96
C LEU A 62 8.68 17.10 0.17
N TYR A 63 7.68 17.53 0.95
CA TYR A 63 7.92 18.36 2.14
C TYR A 63 8.76 17.65 3.21
N ILE A 64 8.58 16.34 3.41
CA ILE A 64 9.41 15.56 4.33
C ILE A 64 10.85 15.51 3.82
N THR A 65 11.05 15.27 2.53
CA THR A 65 12.37 15.26 1.89
C THR A 65 13.04 16.62 2.01
N ALA A 66 12.35 17.71 1.68
CA ALA A 66 12.88 19.06 1.79
C ALA A 66 13.34 19.38 3.23
N ARG A 67 12.48 19.12 4.22
CA ARG A 67 12.84 19.29 5.64
C ARG A 67 14.05 18.47 6.06
N SER A 68 14.16 17.24 5.54
CA SER A 68 15.28 16.35 5.90
C SER A 68 16.60 16.82 5.29
N ILE A 69 16.57 17.30 4.05
CA ILE A 69 17.79 17.69 3.30
C ILE A 69 18.24 19.10 3.66
N PHE A 70 17.33 20.07 3.66
CA PHE A 70 17.65 21.49 3.83
C PHE A 70 17.54 21.97 5.28
N LYS A 71 17.50 21.05 6.24
CA LYS A 71 17.42 21.40 7.68
C LYS A 71 18.54 22.36 8.09
N ASP A 72 19.74 22.06 7.67
CA ASP A 72 20.94 22.78 8.08
C ASP A 72 21.09 24.16 7.38
N LEU A 73 20.30 24.40 6.32
CA LEU A 73 20.20 25.71 5.66
C LEU A 73 19.17 26.67 6.32
N GLY A 74 18.45 26.19 7.34
CA GLY A 74 17.47 27.01 8.07
C GLY A 74 16.17 27.35 7.33
N VAL A 75 16.04 26.95 6.06
CA VAL A 75 14.93 27.33 5.17
C VAL A 75 13.64 26.53 5.36
N CYS A 76 13.61 25.57 6.30
CA CYS A 76 12.53 24.59 6.39
C CYS A 76 11.57 24.77 7.58
N GLN A 77 11.75 25.81 8.40
CA GLN A 77 10.97 26.00 9.63
C GLN A 77 9.47 26.20 9.35
N ASP A 78 9.14 26.91 8.28
CA ASP A 78 7.77 27.28 7.90
C ASP A 78 7.11 26.32 6.92
N LEU A 79 7.75 25.20 6.56
CA LEU A 79 7.16 24.27 5.61
C LEU A 79 6.00 23.47 6.23
N PRO A 80 4.87 23.30 5.50
CA PRO A 80 3.68 22.62 6.01
C PRO A 80 3.96 21.17 6.43
N LYS A 81 3.37 20.74 7.55
CA LYS A 81 3.35 19.34 7.98
C LYS A 81 2.03 18.71 7.54
N LEU A 82 2.00 18.15 6.35
CA LEU A 82 0.80 17.49 5.84
C LEU A 82 0.62 16.10 6.48
N GLU A 83 -0.61 15.76 6.82
CA GLU A 83 -0.96 14.41 7.24
C GLU A 83 -1.06 13.46 6.06
N SER A 84 -0.89 12.16 6.30
CA SER A 84 -1.04 11.16 5.24
C SER A 84 -2.51 10.83 5.01
N ILE A 85 -2.97 10.96 3.77
CA ILE A 85 -4.27 10.44 3.38
C ILE A 85 -4.13 8.94 3.13
N SER A 86 -4.91 8.16 3.89
CA SER A 86 -4.96 6.71 3.73
C SER A 86 -5.71 6.34 2.46
N ARG A 87 -5.18 5.36 1.74
CA ARG A 87 -5.93 4.76 0.63
C ARG A 87 -6.88 3.70 1.19
N ILE A 88 -8.12 3.80 0.79
CA ILE A 88 -9.08 2.72 0.92
C ILE A 88 -8.84 1.80 -0.27
N TYR A 89 -8.66 0.51 -0.01
CA TYR A 89 -8.51 -0.49 -1.06
C TYR A 89 -9.85 -1.17 -1.27
N ASP A 90 -10.38 -1.06 -2.48
CA ASP A 90 -11.44 -1.91 -2.97
C ASP A 90 -10.76 -3.12 -3.64
N PHE A 91 -10.87 -4.27 -3.00
CA PHE A 91 -10.20 -5.48 -3.47
C PHE A 91 -11.09 -6.23 -4.46
N PRO A 92 -10.49 -6.85 -5.50
CA PRO A 92 -11.16 -7.90 -6.24
C PRO A 92 -11.61 -9.04 -5.32
N SER A 93 -12.54 -9.87 -5.77
CA SER A 93 -12.92 -11.06 -5.03
C SER A 93 -11.71 -11.99 -4.81
N GLN A 94 -11.80 -12.86 -3.81
CA GLN A 94 -10.76 -13.85 -3.56
C GLN A 94 -10.54 -14.75 -4.79
N ASP A 95 -11.62 -15.14 -5.45
CA ASP A 95 -11.59 -16.01 -6.65
C ASP A 95 -10.91 -15.30 -7.84
N ASP A 96 -11.22 -14.02 -8.07
CA ASP A 96 -10.53 -13.20 -9.08
C ASP A 96 -9.03 -13.10 -8.81
N LEU A 97 -8.65 -12.94 -7.54
CA LEU A 97 -7.24 -12.88 -7.17
C LEU A 97 -6.53 -14.22 -7.37
N HIS A 98 -7.21 -15.35 -7.06
CA HIS A 98 -6.70 -16.70 -7.32
C HIS A 98 -6.48 -16.92 -8.80
N GLU A 99 -7.49 -16.64 -9.64
CA GLU A 99 -7.37 -16.79 -11.10
C GLU A 99 -6.19 -16.01 -11.66
N LEU A 100 -5.96 -14.79 -11.18
CA LEU A 100 -4.80 -13.99 -11.58
C LEU A 100 -3.47 -14.59 -11.15
N ILE A 101 -3.41 -15.07 -9.91
CA ILE A 101 -2.19 -15.61 -9.32
C ILE A 101 -1.82 -16.91 -10.05
N ASP A 102 -2.79 -17.77 -10.35
CA ASP A 102 -2.56 -19.04 -11.04
C ASP A 102 -2.06 -18.85 -12.46
N GLN A 103 -2.38 -17.74 -13.13
CA GLN A 103 -1.83 -17.38 -14.43
C GLN A 103 -0.39 -16.84 -14.36
N SER A 104 0.14 -16.57 -13.18
CA SER A 104 1.47 -16.02 -12.98
C SER A 104 2.51 -17.11 -12.79
N LYS A 105 3.64 -17.04 -13.50
CA LYS A 105 4.80 -17.90 -13.21
C LYS A 105 5.40 -17.69 -11.81
N TYR A 106 5.02 -16.64 -11.11
CA TYR A 106 5.44 -16.32 -9.73
C TYR A 106 4.33 -16.62 -8.71
N ARG A 107 3.52 -17.64 -8.99
CA ARG A 107 2.35 -18.03 -8.21
C ARG A 107 2.67 -18.19 -6.71
N LEU A 108 3.70 -18.93 -6.38
CA LEU A 108 4.09 -19.17 -4.99
C LEU A 108 4.39 -17.87 -4.23
N GLN A 109 5.18 -16.94 -4.82
CA GLN A 109 5.51 -15.67 -4.19
C GLN A 109 4.29 -14.79 -3.98
N LEU A 110 3.34 -14.83 -4.91
CA LEU A 110 2.11 -14.07 -4.81
C LEU A 110 1.17 -14.66 -3.74
N PHE A 111 1.07 -16.00 -3.64
CA PHE A 111 0.33 -16.63 -2.55
C PHE A 111 0.97 -16.40 -1.18
N LEU A 112 2.28 -16.37 -1.09
CA LEU A 112 2.98 -15.98 0.14
C LEU A 112 2.63 -14.55 0.57
N CYS A 113 2.45 -13.64 -0.40
CA CYS A 113 1.95 -12.29 -0.09
C CYS A 113 0.48 -12.30 0.35
N MET A 114 -0.38 -13.10 -0.32
CA MET A 114 -1.82 -13.15 -0.11
C MET A 114 -2.24 -13.93 1.15
N TYR A 115 -1.54 -15.00 1.48
CA TYR A 115 -1.91 -15.91 2.59
C TYR A 115 -0.92 -15.93 3.75
N GLY A 116 0.34 -15.57 3.51
CA GLY A 116 1.34 -15.39 4.57
C GLY A 116 1.51 -13.95 5.01
N GLY A 117 0.91 -13.01 4.27
CA GLY A 117 1.07 -11.59 4.52
C GLY A 117 2.52 -11.09 4.35
N LEU A 118 3.34 -11.75 3.52
CA LEU A 118 4.72 -11.38 3.28
C LEU A 118 4.82 -10.12 2.40
N ARG A 119 5.91 -9.37 2.56
CA ARG A 119 6.31 -8.37 1.56
C ARG A 119 6.94 -9.09 0.36
N VAL A 120 6.80 -8.53 -0.84
CA VAL A 120 7.32 -9.18 -2.05
C VAL A 120 8.81 -9.53 -1.97
N GLY A 121 9.63 -8.68 -1.37
CA GLY A 121 11.06 -8.97 -1.16
C GLY A 121 11.30 -10.12 -0.19
N GLU A 122 10.46 -10.27 0.82
CA GLU A 122 10.48 -11.39 1.77
C GLU A 122 10.01 -12.67 1.07
N ALA A 123 8.92 -12.60 0.29
CA ALA A 123 8.40 -13.74 -0.45
C ALA A 123 9.38 -14.27 -1.51
N CYS A 124 10.17 -13.39 -2.13
CA CYS A 124 11.24 -13.78 -3.05
C CYS A 124 12.44 -14.45 -2.36
N ALA A 125 12.63 -14.23 -1.06
CA ALA A 125 13.74 -14.76 -0.28
C ALA A 125 13.38 -16.03 0.51
N VAL A 126 12.19 -16.59 0.28
CA VAL A 126 11.75 -17.84 0.92
C VAL A 126 12.54 -19.02 0.37
N THR A 127 12.95 -19.90 1.27
CA THR A 127 13.55 -21.20 0.95
C THR A 127 12.97 -22.27 1.88
N PRO A 128 12.96 -23.56 1.49
CA PRO A 128 12.43 -24.65 2.33
C PRO A 128 13.06 -24.72 3.72
N GLU A 129 14.36 -24.42 3.84
CA GLU A 129 15.10 -24.50 5.10
C GLU A 129 14.62 -23.50 6.16
N LYS A 130 13.90 -22.46 5.73
CA LYS A 130 13.31 -21.45 6.63
C LYS A 130 11.97 -21.90 7.21
N LEU A 131 11.47 -23.06 6.80
CA LEU A 131 10.19 -23.60 7.24
C LEU A 131 10.38 -24.59 8.39
N SER A 132 9.67 -24.38 9.48
CA SER A 132 9.59 -25.30 10.63
C SER A 132 8.12 -25.62 10.93
N GLY A 133 7.65 -26.83 10.58
CA GLY A 133 6.23 -27.11 10.49
C GLY A 133 5.57 -26.16 9.49
N ASP A 134 4.52 -25.46 9.89
CA ASP A 134 3.86 -24.44 9.08
C ASP A 134 4.34 -23.02 9.39
N TYR A 135 5.39 -22.88 10.21
CA TYR A 135 6.00 -21.59 10.53
C TYR A 135 7.18 -21.29 9.60
N LEU A 136 7.07 -20.19 8.88
CA LEU A 136 8.14 -19.65 8.03
C LEU A 136 8.91 -18.57 8.78
N GLU A 137 10.23 -18.72 8.87
CA GLU A 137 11.10 -17.68 9.38
C GLU A 137 11.39 -16.62 8.32
N VAL A 138 11.14 -15.35 8.66
CA VAL A 138 11.42 -14.21 7.79
C VAL A 138 12.61 -13.44 8.35
N ASN A 139 13.81 -13.81 7.92
CA ASN A 139 15.07 -13.26 8.33
C ASN A 139 15.82 -12.54 7.20
N GLU A 140 15.35 -12.66 5.95
CA GLU A 140 15.93 -12.06 4.76
C GLU A 140 14.86 -11.47 3.84
N ALA A 141 15.27 -10.53 3.00
CA ALA A 141 14.45 -9.96 1.93
C ALA A 141 15.33 -9.46 0.79
N TYR A 142 14.87 -9.63 -0.43
CA TYR A 142 15.47 -8.95 -1.57
C TYR A 142 15.14 -7.46 -1.55
N SER A 143 16.11 -6.65 -1.96
CA SER A 143 15.94 -5.21 -2.21
C SER A 143 14.91 -4.95 -3.31
N GLN A 144 14.48 -3.71 -3.44
CA GLN A 144 13.46 -3.33 -4.42
C GLN A 144 13.92 -3.53 -5.88
N ASP A 145 15.21 -3.43 -6.15
CA ASP A 145 15.82 -3.77 -7.45
C ASP A 145 15.93 -5.28 -7.68
N GLY A 146 15.78 -6.09 -6.61
CA GLY A 146 15.86 -7.54 -6.64
C GLY A 146 17.29 -8.08 -6.74
N LEU A 147 18.31 -7.22 -6.63
CA LEU A 147 19.70 -7.60 -6.84
C LEU A 147 20.42 -7.94 -5.53
N HIS A 148 19.95 -7.40 -4.41
CA HIS A 148 20.63 -7.54 -3.12
C HIS A 148 19.73 -8.25 -2.12
N LEU A 149 20.21 -9.38 -1.61
CA LEU A 149 19.64 -10.07 -0.45
C LEU A 149 20.19 -9.40 0.83
N GLY A 150 19.32 -9.13 1.78
CA GLY A 150 19.71 -8.49 3.03
C GLY A 150 18.63 -8.57 4.10
N SER A 151 18.84 -7.86 5.18
CA SER A 151 17.92 -7.84 6.32
C SER A 151 16.54 -7.32 5.93
N PRO A 152 15.46 -7.98 6.34
CA PRO A 152 14.10 -7.48 6.14
C PRO A 152 13.87 -6.20 6.94
N LYS A 153 12.77 -5.48 6.66
CA LYS A 153 12.37 -4.33 7.49
C LYS A 153 12.01 -4.74 8.92
N THR A 154 11.52 -5.96 9.09
CA THR A 154 11.15 -6.55 10.39
C THR A 154 11.33 -8.06 10.33
N TYR A 155 12.09 -8.58 11.28
CA TYR A 155 12.28 -10.02 11.50
C TYR A 155 11.03 -10.65 12.11
N GLY A 156 10.89 -11.97 12.00
CA GLY A 156 9.89 -12.75 12.71
C GLY A 156 9.46 -14.00 11.99
N LYS A 157 8.59 -14.77 12.65
CA LYS A 157 7.97 -15.96 12.08
C LYS A 157 6.55 -15.64 11.63
N VAL A 158 6.10 -16.29 10.57
CA VAL A 158 4.73 -16.24 10.08
C VAL A 158 4.17 -17.64 9.99
N LEU A 159 2.91 -17.81 10.39
CA LEU A 159 2.18 -19.04 10.19
C LEU A 159 1.60 -19.05 8.77
N LEU A 160 1.85 -20.09 8.02
CA LEU A 160 1.29 -20.30 6.69
C LEU A 160 0.10 -21.29 6.78
N PRO A 161 -0.89 -21.20 5.89
CA PRO A 161 -1.81 -22.31 5.67
C PRO A 161 -1.03 -23.57 5.31
N HIS A 162 -1.45 -24.73 5.79
CA HIS A 162 -0.72 -25.99 5.61
C HIS A 162 -0.40 -26.31 4.14
N TRP A 163 -1.38 -26.12 3.23
CA TRP A 163 -1.15 -26.32 1.80
C TRP A 163 -0.04 -25.44 1.22
N LEU A 164 0.06 -24.18 1.70
CA LEU A 164 1.11 -23.25 1.22
C LEU A 164 2.47 -23.59 1.84
N ALA A 165 2.49 -24.07 3.07
CA ALA A 165 3.71 -24.58 3.70
C ALA A 165 4.22 -25.82 2.94
N GLU A 166 3.34 -26.73 2.49
CA GLU A 166 3.71 -27.86 1.64
C GLU A 166 4.28 -27.41 0.29
N GLU A 167 3.69 -26.40 -0.36
CA GLU A 167 4.27 -25.86 -1.60
C GLU A 167 5.67 -25.27 -1.38
N VAL A 168 5.90 -24.61 -0.24
CA VAL A 168 7.24 -24.11 0.11
C VAL A 168 8.19 -25.28 0.36
N ARG A 169 7.75 -26.33 1.06
CA ARG A 169 8.59 -27.50 1.41
C ARG A 169 9.05 -28.27 0.17
N THR A 170 8.18 -28.36 -0.82
CA THR A 170 8.41 -29.12 -2.07
C THR A 170 8.97 -28.27 -3.20
N MET A 171 9.17 -26.95 -3.00
CA MET A 171 9.70 -26.09 -4.05
C MET A 171 11.14 -26.48 -4.44
N SER A 172 11.40 -26.50 -5.75
CA SER A 172 12.76 -26.66 -6.27
C SER A 172 13.48 -25.31 -6.26
N LEU A 173 14.57 -25.21 -5.50
CA LEU A 173 15.41 -24.01 -5.48
C LEU A 173 16.06 -23.73 -6.85
N GLU A 174 16.41 -24.76 -7.59
CA GLU A 174 16.96 -24.63 -8.93
C GLU A 174 15.95 -23.98 -9.88
N GLN A 175 14.71 -24.49 -9.93
CA GLN A 175 13.62 -23.88 -10.69
C GLN A 175 13.32 -22.46 -10.23
N HIS A 176 13.35 -22.22 -8.92
CA HIS A 176 13.15 -20.90 -8.34
C HIS A 176 14.20 -19.90 -8.81
N TRP A 177 15.46 -20.28 -8.87
CA TRP A 177 16.55 -19.42 -9.34
C TRP A 177 16.59 -19.28 -10.87
N GLN A 178 16.23 -20.33 -11.63
CA GLN A 178 16.09 -20.27 -13.08
C GLN A 178 15.03 -19.29 -13.55
N LEU A 179 14.03 -18.96 -12.70
CA LEU A 179 13.06 -17.91 -13.01
C LEU A 179 13.69 -16.50 -13.08
N GLY A 180 14.95 -16.35 -12.68
CA GLY A 180 15.65 -15.07 -12.67
C GLY A 180 14.85 -14.00 -11.89
N MET A 181 14.29 -14.41 -10.75
CA MET A 181 13.25 -13.69 -10.06
C MET A 181 13.77 -12.42 -9.39
N THR A 182 13.18 -11.29 -9.74
CA THR A 182 13.32 -10.03 -9.00
C THR A 182 11.98 -9.59 -8.44
N THR A 183 11.99 -8.80 -7.37
CA THR A 183 10.77 -8.22 -6.79
C THR A 183 9.97 -7.42 -7.82
N LYS A 184 10.65 -6.78 -8.77
CA LYS A 184 10.04 -6.03 -9.87
C LYS A 184 9.36 -6.96 -10.88
N MET A 185 9.95 -8.10 -11.18
CA MET A 185 9.36 -9.08 -12.12
C MET A 185 8.09 -9.70 -11.54
N VAL A 186 8.11 -10.09 -10.24
CA VAL A 186 6.92 -10.56 -9.53
C VAL A 186 5.82 -9.51 -9.55
N SER A 187 6.15 -8.26 -9.21
CA SER A 187 5.18 -7.16 -9.20
C SER A 187 4.62 -6.86 -10.59
N ASN A 188 5.46 -6.86 -11.62
CA ASN A 188 5.04 -6.59 -12.99
C ASN A 188 4.20 -7.73 -13.58
N SER A 189 4.44 -8.98 -13.19
CA SER A 189 3.65 -10.13 -13.64
C SER A 189 2.18 -9.94 -13.29
N ILE A 190 1.85 -9.81 -12.02
CA ILE A 190 0.46 -9.67 -11.59
C ILE A 190 -0.15 -8.34 -12.05
N TYR A 191 0.62 -7.25 -12.11
CA TYR A 191 0.16 -5.98 -12.63
C TYR A 191 -0.28 -6.08 -14.10
N LYS A 192 0.53 -6.74 -14.95
CA LYS A 192 0.19 -6.93 -16.37
C LYS A 192 -1.06 -7.75 -16.58
N LEU A 193 -1.25 -8.82 -15.80
CA LEU A 193 -2.44 -9.69 -15.85
C LEU A 193 -3.70 -8.94 -15.40
N SER A 194 -3.56 -7.99 -14.49
CA SER A 194 -4.69 -7.33 -13.82
C SER A 194 -5.10 -5.99 -14.42
N ARG A 195 -4.20 -5.25 -15.07
CA ARG A 195 -4.41 -3.84 -15.47
C ARG A 195 -5.59 -3.58 -16.40
N ASN A 196 -5.98 -4.58 -17.20
CA ASN A 196 -7.05 -4.47 -18.20
C ASN A 196 -8.35 -5.17 -17.76
N ARG A 197 -8.43 -5.69 -16.54
CA ARG A 197 -9.64 -6.34 -16.03
C ARG A 197 -10.68 -5.30 -15.58
N LYS A 198 -11.99 -5.61 -15.71
CA LYS A 198 -13.09 -4.69 -15.37
C LYS A 198 -13.01 -4.13 -13.93
N TRP A 199 -12.52 -4.93 -12.99
CA TRP A 199 -12.37 -4.52 -11.61
C TRP A 199 -11.08 -3.72 -11.32
N SER A 200 -10.18 -3.57 -12.31
CA SER A 200 -9.01 -2.68 -12.17
C SER A 200 -9.41 -1.22 -11.97
N THR A 201 -10.61 -0.83 -12.39
CA THR A 201 -11.18 0.50 -12.15
C THR A 201 -11.48 0.77 -10.68
N ARG A 202 -11.88 -0.26 -9.91
CA ARG A 202 -12.10 -0.17 -8.45
C ARG A 202 -10.80 0.13 -7.70
N THR A 203 -9.68 -0.34 -8.19
CA THR A 203 -8.35 -0.06 -7.63
C THR A 203 -7.77 1.29 -8.08
N GLY A 204 -8.59 2.16 -8.65
CA GLY A 204 -8.17 3.45 -9.20
C GLY A 204 -7.40 3.32 -10.52
N GLY A 205 -7.77 2.38 -11.38
CA GLY A 205 -7.15 2.12 -12.69
C GLY A 205 -5.75 1.53 -12.62
N LYS A 206 -5.29 1.17 -11.43
CA LYS A 206 -3.99 0.54 -11.19
C LYS A 206 -4.23 -0.93 -10.90
N GLY A 207 -3.72 -1.81 -11.74
CA GLY A 207 -3.80 -3.26 -11.55
C GLY A 207 -3.32 -3.70 -10.16
N VAL A 208 -3.55 -4.96 -9.83
CA VAL A 208 -3.12 -5.58 -8.57
C VAL A 208 -1.60 -5.58 -8.45
N ASN A 209 -1.11 -5.42 -7.24
CA ASN A 209 0.31 -5.54 -6.92
C ASN A 209 0.49 -6.37 -5.63
N PRO A 210 1.69 -6.92 -5.35
CA PRO A 210 1.92 -7.77 -4.18
C PRO A 210 1.62 -7.09 -2.84
N HIS A 211 1.73 -5.76 -2.76
CA HIS A 211 1.40 -5.03 -1.54
C HIS A 211 -0.11 -5.01 -1.28
N MET A 212 -0.93 -4.94 -2.34
CA MET A 212 -2.38 -5.10 -2.23
C MET A 212 -2.76 -6.50 -1.74
N LEU A 213 -2.09 -7.57 -2.23
CA LEU A 213 -2.33 -8.94 -1.74
C LEU A 213 -2.05 -9.05 -0.24
N ARG A 214 -0.97 -8.45 0.22
CA ARG A 214 -0.66 -8.38 1.64
C ARG A 214 -1.70 -7.57 2.42
N HIS A 215 -2.22 -6.47 1.86
CA HIS A 215 -3.33 -5.72 2.47
C HIS A 215 -4.62 -6.53 2.50
N PHE A 216 -4.92 -7.25 1.41
CA PHE A 216 -6.05 -8.18 1.35
C PHE A 216 -5.98 -9.20 2.50
N TYR A 217 -4.81 -9.83 2.71
CA TYR A 217 -4.62 -10.74 3.85
C TYR A 217 -5.03 -10.12 5.18
N ALA A 218 -4.52 -8.93 5.49
CA ALA A 218 -4.81 -8.27 6.75
C ALA A 218 -6.29 -7.91 6.90
N THR A 219 -6.91 -7.41 5.83
CA THR A 219 -8.34 -7.06 5.80
C THR A 219 -9.21 -8.30 5.99
N GLU A 220 -8.89 -9.38 5.29
CA GLU A 220 -9.64 -10.63 5.36
C GLU A 220 -9.53 -11.31 6.74
N MET A 221 -8.36 -11.29 7.36
CA MET A 221 -8.20 -11.82 8.73
C MET A 221 -9.02 -11.02 9.74
N ILE A 222 -9.08 -9.69 9.60
CA ILE A 222 -9.91 -8.85 10.45
C ILE A 222 -11.39 -9.09 10.20
N ARG A 223 -11.83 -9.23 8.95
CA ARG A 223 -13.23 -9.59 8.62
C ARG A 223 -13.65 -10.93 9.23
N ARG A 224 -12.73 -11.89 9.26
CA ARG A 224 -12.94 -13.19 9.95
C ARG A 224 -12.91 -13.11 11.47
N GLY A 225 -12.80 -11.94 12.06
CA GLY A 225 -12.80 -11.73 13.51
C GLY A 225 -11.47 -12.04 14.20
N VAL A 226 -10.37 -12.22 13.47
CA VAL A 226 -9.07 -12.43 14.08
C VAL A 226 -8.64 -11.16 14.82
N ASN A 227 -8.16 -11.32 16.06
CA ASN A 227 -7.71 -10.20 16.88
C ASN A 227 -6.66 -9.36 16.13
N PRO A 228 -6.84 -8.02 16.04
CA PRO A 228 -5.92 -7.13 15.33
C PRO A 228 -4.47 -7.22 15.80
N GLU A 229 -4.22 -7.55 17.07
CA GLU A 229 -2.85 -7.73 17.57
C GLU A 229 -2.20 -9.01 17.01
N ILE A 230 -2.98 -10.08 16.83
CA ILE A 230 -2.51 -11.30 16.16
C ILE A 230 -2.19 -11.01 14.70
N VAL A 231 -3.09 -10.30 14.00
CA VAL A 231 -2.86 -9.86 12.61
C VAL A 231 -1.61 -8.98 12.53
N ARG A 232 -1.43 -8.05 13.46
CA ARG A 232 -0.26 -7.18 13.54
C ARG A 232 1.04 -7.98 13.65
N ARG A 233 1.09 -8.97 14.54
CA ARG A 233 2.25 -9.85 14.75
C ARG A 233 2.53 -10.67 13.51
N GLN A 234 1.51 -11.29 12.93
CA GLN A 234 1.60 -12.07 11.70
C GLN A 234 2.13 -11.22 10.54
N MET A 235 1.62 -9.99 10.41
CA MET A 235 2.07 -9.02 9.41
C MET A 235 3.44 -8.41 9.74
N ARG A 236 3.96 -8.61 10.94
CA ARG A 236 5.17 -7.98 11.43
C ARG A 236 5.15 -6.46 11.21
N HIS A 237 4.00 -5.83 11.54
CA HIS A 237 3.87 -4.38 11.50
C HIS A 237 4.58 -3.75 12.69
N LYS A 238 5.60 -2.94 12.39
CA LYS A 238 6.34 -2.21 13.42
C LYS A 238 5.47 -1.19 14.15
N ASN A 239 4.52 -0.56 13.41
CA ASN A 239 3.59 0.42 13.96
C ASN A 239 2.19 -0.18 14.07
N VAL A 240 1.63 -0.15 15.28
CA VAL A 240 0.29 -0.61 15.60
C VAL A 240 -0.78 0.15 14.80
N SER A 241 -0.56 1.45 14.55
CA SER A 241 -1.51 2.30 13.83
C SER A 241 -1.86 1.77 12.43
N THR A 242 -0.96 1.03 11.79
CA THR A 242 -1.22 0.46 10.46
C THR A 242 -2.30 -0.61 10.50
N THR A 243 -2.24 -1.53 11.46
CA THR A 243 -3.25 -2.60 11.61
C THR A 243 -4.54 -2.05 12.20
N LEU A 244 -4.44 -1.14 13.17
CA LEU A 244 -5.61 -0.51 13.78
C LEU A 244 -6.44 0.27 12.75
N ARG A 245 -5.80 0.92 11.79
CA ARG A 245 -6.50 1.62 10.70
C ARG A 245 -7.28 0.65 9.80
N ILE A 246 -6.72 -0.52 9.47
CA ILE A 246 -7.43 -1.55 8.71
C ILE A 246 -8.63 -2.04 9.54
N TYR A 247 -8.43 -2.29 10.82
CA TYR A 247 -9.50 -2.71 11.74
C TYR A 247 -10.64 -1.68 11.79
N THR A 248 -10.33 -0.41 11.98
CA THR A 248 -11.33 0.66 12.04
C THR A 248 -12.11 0.76 10.73
N GLN A 249 -11.43 0.63 9.56
CA GLN A 249 -12.09 0.65 8.27
C GLN A 249 -13.08 -0.51 8.13
N VAL A 250 -12.66 -1.75 8.40
CA VAL A 250 -13.51 -2.94 8.30
C VAL A 250 -14.72 -2.83 9.23
N LYS A 251 -14.51 -2.39 10.47
CA LYS A 251 -15.61 -2.23 11.44
C LYS A 251 -16.57 -1.10 11.08
N SER A 252 -16.10 -0.06 10.43
CA SER A 252 -16.95 1.00 9.90
C SER A 252 -17.81 0.52 8.72
N GLU A 253 -17.25 -0.30 7.82
CA GLU A 253 -18.00 -0.93 6.73
C GLU A 253 -19.10 -1.87 7.28
N GLU A 254 -18.77 -2.76 8.22
CA GLU A 254 -19.72 -3.66 8.90
C GLU A 254 -20.83 -2.88 9.61
N LEU A 255 -20.49 -1.77 10.30
CA LEU A 255 -21.45 -0.91 10.96
C LEU A 255 -22.40 -0.30 9.93
N PHE A 256 -21.88 0.24 8.82
CA PHE A 256 -22.68 0.85 7.78
C PHE A 256 -23.65 -0.15 7.15
N GLU A 257 -23.22 -1.38 6.88
CA GLU A 257 -24.07 -2.47 6.37
C GLU A 257 -25.14 -2.90 7.39
N SER A 258 -24.85 -2.80 8.69
CA SER A 258 -25.78 -3.15 9.75
C SER A 258 -26.78 -2.05 10.11
N LEU A 259 -26.60 -0.83 9.58
CA LEU A 259 -27.55 0.26 9.83
C LEU A 259 -28.92 -0.06 9.22
N PRO A 260 -30.01 0.23 9.95
CA PRO A 260 -31.35 0.02 9.42
C PRO A 260 -31.53 0.78 8.09
N GLN A 261 -31.91 0.07 7.05
CA GLN A 261 -32.31 0.69 5.81
C GLN A 261 -33.56 1.53 6.05
N ARG A 262 -33.69 2.67 5.38
CA ARG A 262 -34.91 3.45 5.42
C ARG A 262 -36.06 2.53 4.96
N PRO A 263 -37.14 2.39 5.76
CA PRO A 263 -38.31 1.64 5.31
C PRO A 263 -38.71 2.14 3.94
N THR A 264 -38.82 1.24 2.96
CA THR A 264 -39.37 1.60 1.66
C THR A 264 -40.83 1.97 1.90
N PRO A 265 -41.29 3.17 1.58
CA PRO A 265 -42.70 3.50 1.76
C PRO A 265 -43.57 2.47 1.00
N PRO A 266 -44.70 2.05 1.57
CA PRO A 266 -45.58 1.10 0.87
C PRO A 266 -45.93 1.63 -0.53
N LYS A 267 -45.99 0.75 -1.50
CA LYS A 267 -46.22 1.14 -2.92
C LYS A 267 -47.49 1.99 -3.10
N SER A 268 -48.48 1.82 -2.22
CA SER A 268 -49.69 2.63 -2.15
C SER A 268 -49.43 4.13 -1.94
N ASP A 269 -48.38 4.48 -1.20
CA ASP A 269 -48.08 5.88 -0.89
C ASP A 269 -47.29 6.56 -2.01
N LEU A 270 -46.58 5.77 -2.83
CA LEU A 270 -45.88 6.28 -4.02
C LEU A 270 -46.82 6.58 -5.20
N GLU A 271 -47.99 5.92 -5.29
CA GLU A 271 -49.00 6.22 -6.31
C GLU A 271 -49.80 7.49 -6.00
N ASN A 272 -49.95 7.81 -4.71
CA ASN A 272 -50.66 9.02 -4.27
C ASN A 272 -49.80 10.29 -4.32
N LEU A 273 -48.48 10.16 -4.48
CA LEU A 273 -47.54 11.29 -4.61
C LEU A 273 -47.30 11.75 -6.05
N LYS A 274 -47.90 11.06 -7.02
CA LYS A 274 -47.87 11.50 -8.42
C LYS A 274 -49.03 12.44 -8.75
N THR A 275 -49.16 13.56 -8.07
CA THR A 275 -49.90 14.70 -8.65
C THR A 275 -48.96 15.44 -9.60
N ARG A 276 -49.38 15.44 -10.83
CA ARG A 276 -48.66 16.08 -11.94
C ARG A 276 -48.69 17.59 -11.80
N GLU A 277 -47.48 18.18 -11.85
CA GLU A 277 -47.17 19.33 -12.69
C GLU A 277 -45.68 19.63 -12.57
N GLY A 278 -44.95 19.32 -13.63
CA GLY A 278 -43.54 19.68 -13.74
C GLY A 278 -42.59 18.86 -12.83
N ASN A 279 -41.31 18.73 -13.22
CA ASN A 279 -40.24 17.98 -12.57
C ASN A 279 -39.84 18.44 -11.13
N VAL A 280 -40.80 18.82 -10.28
CA VAL A 280 -40.56 19.24 -8.88
C VAL A 280 -41.37 18.35 -7.96
N ILE A 281 -40.70 17.59 -7.11
CA ILE A 281 -41.34 16.79 -6.06
C ILE A 281 -41.40 17.68 -4.80
N HIS A 282 -42.60 18.10 -4.41
CA HIS A 282 -42.82 18.77 -3.13
C HIS A 282 -43.08 17.73 -2.02
N TYR A 283 -42.31 17.76 -0.98
CA TYR A 283 -42.56 16.99 0.23
C TYR A 283 -43.26 17.89 1.27
N GLU A 284 -44.49 17.56 1.62
CA GLU A 284 -45.13 18.13 2.81
C GLU A 284 -44.72 17.28 4.04
N PHE A 285 -43.99 17.87 4.93
CA PHE A 285 -43.76 17.29 6.26
C PHE A 285 -45.00 17.58 7.11
N GLY A 286 -45.81 16.55 7.33
CA GLY A 286 -46.90 16.65 8.30
C GLY A 286 -46.35 16.97 9.69
N ALA A 287 -46.76 18.10 10.24
CA ALA A 287 -46.55 18.45 11.65
C ALA A 287 -47.38 17.47 12.48
N THR A 288 -46.72 16.63 13.28
CA THR A 288 -47.36 15.87 14.34
C THR A 288 -47.61 16.80 15.51
N SER A 289 -48.86 17.04 15.83
CA SER A 289 -49.34 17.61 17.07
C SER A 289 -49.06 16.72 18.25
#